data_9a5e54506c7f35e3225ee1bace640c1b
#
_entry.id   9a5e54506c7f35e3225ee1bace640c1b
#
_cell.length_a   1.000
_cell.length_b   1.000
_cell.length_c   1.000
_cell.angle_alpha   90.00
_cell.angle_beta   90.00
_cell.angle_gamma   90.00
#
_symmetry.space_group_name_H-M   'P 1'
#
loop_
_entity.id
_entity.type
_entity.pdbx_description
1 polymer ?
#
loop_
_entity_poly.entity_id
_entity_poly.type
_entity_poly.pdbx_seq_one_letter_code
_entity_poly.pdbx_strand_id
1 'polypeptide(L)'
;MNKFTAAAATAALMLSLSAGALAASGLGSVTSMSGSAATADKAGSVTVNTTMCALELDDEGKIGSVSFDIAQNKIGFDAAGALTTDLAAEHPTKKELKEGYGMKAASSIGKEWYEQAEALENWCIGKTVAEVVGMPTYDKGDGHHTQVPDDVDLKSGCTMDVGSFLKAIQAAANNAK
;
A
#
# COMPACT_ATOMS: atom_id res chain seq x y z
N MET A 1 -27.83 -50.98 30.10
CA MET A 1 -28.07 -49.67 29.44
C MET A 1 -27.13 -48.64 30.07
N ASN A 2 -25.92 -48.49 29.50
CA ASN A 2 -24.94 -47.52 30.00
C ASN A 2 -24.95 -46.31 29.11
N LYS A 3 -25.31 -45.17 29.70
CA LYS A 3 -25.27 -43.87 29.06
C LYS A 3 -23.86 -43.30 29.19
N PHE A 4 -23.10 -43.26 28.08
CA PHE A 4 -21.83 -42.49 28.01
C PHE A 4 -22.17 -41.03 27.75
N THR A 5 -21.95 -40.17 28.73
CA THR A 5 -21.97 -38.74 28.59
C THR A 5 -20.58 -38.32 28.08
N ALA A 6 -20.50 -37.89 26.82
CA ALA A 6 -19.29 -37.27 26.26
C ALA A 6 -19.22 -35.82 26.74
N ALA A 7 -18.26 -35.52 27.59
CA ALA A 7 -17.90 -34.16 27.96
C ALA A 7 -17.06 -33.55 26.82
N ALA A 8 -17.63 -32.61 26.09
CA ALA A 8 -16.87 -31.78 25.11
C ALA A 8 -16.09 -30.73 25.90
N ALA A 9 -14.78 -30.90 25.98
CA ALA A 9 -13.88 -29.88 26.50
C ALA A 9 -13.63 -28.85 25.38
N THR A 10 -14.31 -27.73 25.44
CA THR A 10 -14.04 -26.58 24.59
C THR A 10 -12.79 -25.87 25.13
N ALA A 11 -11.63 -26.14 24.55
CA ALA A 11 -10.43 -25.37 24.80
C ALA A 11 -10.59 -24.01 24.12
N ALA A 12 -10.97 -22.98 24.87
CA ALA A 12 -10.90 -21.60 24.44
C ALA A 12 -9.42 -21.19 24.38
N LEU A 13 -8.87 -21.15 23.18
CA LEU A 13 -7.55 -20.58 22.92
C LEU A 13 -7.68 -19.05 23.07
N MET A 14 -7.41 -18.55 24.29
CA MET A 14 -7.21 -17.13 24.52
C MET A 14 -5.89 -16.76 23.84
N LEU A 15 -5.95 -16.31 22.58
CA LEU A 15 -4.89 -15.48 22.04
C LEU A 15 -4.91 -14.19 22.86
N SER A 16 -4.01 -14.07 23.82
CA SER A 16 -3.65 -12.79 24.39
C SER A 16 -2.86 -12.03 23.34
N LEU A 17 -3.56 -11.35 22.43
CA LEU A 17 -2.97 -10.19 21.77
C LEU A 17 -2.67 -9.24 22.94
N SER A 18 -1.40 -9.08 23.25
CA SER A 18 -0.92 -7.89 23.94
C SER A 18 -1.10 -6.74 22.95
N ALA A 19 -2.33 -6.22 22.87
CA ALA A 19 -2.58 -4.94 22.25
C ALA A 19 -1.84 -3.94 23.14
N GLY A 20 -0.64 -3.56 22.76
CA GLY A 20 -0.06 -2.31 23.25
C GLY A 20 -1.13 -1.25 23.07
N ALA A 21 -1.36 -0.42 24.07
CA ALA A 21 -2.31 0.67 23.93
C ALA A 21 -1.89 1.49 22.70
N LEU A 22 -2.79 1.68 21.74
CA LEU A 22 -2.54 2.57 20.61
C LEU A 22 -2.70 3.99 21.14
N ALA A 23 -1.64 4.79 21.12
CA ALA A 23 -1.63 6.13 21.67
C ALA A 23 -2.17 7.17 20.67
N ALA A 24 -1.96 6.94 19.39
CA ALA A 24 -2.42 7.85 18.36
C ALA A 24 -2.68 7.14 17.03
N SER A 25 -3.67 7.62 16.28
CA SER A 25 -3.97 7.13 14.93
C SER A 25 -4.08 8.26 13.93
N GLY A 26 -3.66 8.05 12.70
CA GLY A 26 -3.68 9.05 11.67
C GLY A 26 -3.94 8.49 10.27
N LEU A 27 -4.53 9.31 9.43
CA LEU A 27 -4.70 9.06 8.00
C LEU A 27 -3.90 10.07 7.20
N GLY A 28 -3.20 9.59 6.19
CA GLY A 28 -2.45 10.42 5.25
C GLY A 28 -2.71 10.02 3.81
N SER A 29 -2.68 10.98 2.91
CA SER A 29 -2.78 10.71 1.48
C SER A 29 -1.91 11.67 0.68
N VAL A 30 -1.44 11.16 -0.48
CA VAL A 30 -0.71 11.94 -1.48
C VAL A 30 -1.27 11.60 -2.83
N THR A 31 -1.68 12.63 -3.58
CA THR A 31 -2.18 12.45 -4.94
C THR A 31 -1.16 12.97 -5.96
N SER A 32 -0.88 12.16 -6.96
CA SER A 32 -0.11 12.54 -8.13
C SER A 32 -0.94 12.35 -9.40
N MET A 33 -0.68 13.17 -10.40
CA MET A 33 -1.35 13.09 -11.69
C MET A 33 -0.32 13.07 -12.81
N SER A 34 -0.59 12.27 -13.82
CA SER A 34 0.17 12.23 -15.07
C SER A 34 -0.78 12.08 -16.25
N GLY A 35 -0.32 12.36 -17.45
CA GLY A 35 -1.17 12.21 -18.61
C GLY A 35 -0.42 12.37 -19.92
N SER A 36 -1.08 11.97 -20.99
CA SER A 36 -0.63 12.15 -22.36
C SER A 36 -1.76 12.73 -23.20
N ALA A 37 -1.43 13.67 -24.08
CA ALA A 37 -2.37 14.19 -25.04
C ALA A 37 -2.82 13.11 -26.04
N ALA A 38 -4.04 13.20 -26.53
CA ALA A 38 -4.48 12.43 -27.68
C ALA A 38 -3.85 12.98 -28.97
N THR A 39 -3.58 12.10 -29.92
CA THR A 39 -3.19 12.42 -31.29
C THR A 39 -4.17 11.78 -32.27
N ALA A 40 -4.03 12.04 -33.58
CA ALA A 40 -4.88 11.40 -34.58
C ALA A 40 -4.84 9.86 -34.52
N ASP A 41 -3.68 9.30 -34.12
CA ASP A 41 -3.43 7.86 -34.15
C ASP A 41 -3.37 7.22 -32.75
N LYS A 42 -3.49 8.02 -31.68
CA LYS A 42 -3.35 7.53 -30.31
C LYS A 42 -4.29 8.25 -29.35
N ALA A 43 -5.04 7.49 -28.58
CA ALA A 43 -5.84 8.02 -27.47
C ALA A 43 -4.95 8.69 -26.41
N GLY A 44 -5.46 9.77 -25.85
CA GLY A 44 -4.88 10.42 -24.68
C GLY A 44 -5.34 9.75 -23.39
N SER A 45 -4.66 10.07 -22.29
CA SER A 45 -5.10 9.61 -20.97
C SER A 45 -4.63 10.54 -19.86
N VAL A 46 -5.41 10.57 -18.78
CA VAL A 46 -5.00 11.11 -17.48
C VAL A 46 -5.02 9.97 -16.47
N THR A 47 -3.96 9.85 -15.68
CA THR A 47 -3.88 8.92 -14.56
C THR A 47 -3.79 9.72 -13.27
N VAL A 48 -4.66 9.41 -12.32
CA VAL A 48 -4.67 9.95 -10.96
C VAL A 48 -4.33 8.82 -10.02
N ASN A 49 -3.21 8.96 -9.28
CA ASN A 49 -2.78 8.02 -8.25
C ASN A 49 -2.94 8.69 -6.90
N THR A 50 -3.78 8.14 -6.04
CA THR A 50 -3.90 8.56 -4.64
C THR A 50 -3.34 7.45 -3.75
N THR A 51 -2.14 7.69 -3.23
CA THR A 51 -1.53 6.82 -2.22
C THR A 51 -2.10 7.19 -0.85
N MET A 52 -2.57 6.20 -0.12
CA MET A 52 -3.19 6.34 1.19
C MET A 52 -2.37 5.58 2.23
N CYS A 53 -2.36 6.09 3.46
CA CYS A 53 -1.75 5.48 4.62
C CYS A 53 -2.69 5.61 5.82
N ALA A 54 -3.04 4.47 6.44
CA ALA A 54 -3.58 4.42 7.78
C ALA A 54 -2.45 4.04 8.73
N LEU A 55 -2.29 4.79 9.83
CA LEU A 55 -1.18 4.65 10.77
C LEU A 55 -1.71 4.61 12.20
N GLU A 56 -1.16 3.71 13.00
CA GLU A 56 -1.37 3.65 14.44
C GLU A 56 -0.01 3.61 15.14
N LEU A 57 0.16 4.47 16.13
CA LEU A 57 1.37 4.58 16.94
C LEU A 57 1.09 4.07 18.34
N ASP A 58 2.11 3.44 18.95
CA ASP A 58 2.10 3.07 20.36
C ASP A 58 2.51 4.25 21.27
N ASP A 59 2.51 4.01 22.58
CA ASP A 59 2.87 5.00 23.60
C ASP A 59 4.32 5.50 23.50
N GLU A 60 5.20 4.76 22.80
CA GLU A 60 6.59 5.13 22.54
C GLU A 60 6.75 5.90 21.21
N GLY A 61 5.66 6.12 20.49
CA GLY A 61 5.66 6.76 19.17
C GLY A 61 6.17 5.86 18.04
N LYS A 62 6.21 4.54 18.26
CA LYS A 62 6.54 3.55 17.24
C LYS A 62 5.29 3.09 16.51
N ILE A 63 5.49 2.60 15.30
CA ILE A 63 4.42 2.09 14.45
C ILE A 63 3.94 0.75 14.99
N GLY A 64 2.74 0.72 15.54
CA GLY A 64 2.04 -0.50 15.98
C GLY A 64 1.26 -1.14 14.84
N SER A 65 0.72 -0.32 13.93
CA SER A 65 0.00 -0.77 12.74
C SER A 65 0.16 0.24 11.62
N VAL A 66 0.29 -0.25 10.40
CA VAL A 66 0.29 0.60 9.20
C VAL A 66 -0.32 -0.15 8.03
N SER A 67 -1.09 0.55 7.21
CA SER A 67 -1.62 0.02 5.95
C SER A 67 -1.47 1.05 4.85
N PHE A 68 -0.94 0.60 3.69
CA PHE A 68 -0.81 1.41 2.49
C PHE A 68 -1.73 0.88 1.40
N ASP A 69 -2.32 1.80 0.63
CA ASP A 69 -3.04 1.45 -0.59
C ASP A 69 -2.90 2.55 -1.64
N ILE A 70 -3.23 2.23 -2.90
CA ILE A 70 -3.26 3.20 -3.99
C ILE A 70 -4.56 3.05 -4.79
N ALA A 71 -5.38 4.10 -4.80
CA ALA A 71 -6.41 4.26 -5.81
C ALA A 71 -5.78 4.81 -7.09
N GLN A 72 -5.71 3.97 -8.15
CA GLN A 72 -5.16 4.34 -9.44
C GLN A 72 -6.29 4.44 -10.47
N ASN A 73 -6.68 5.66 -10.83
CA ASN A 73 -7.73 5.91 -11.79
C ASN A 73 -7.16 6.42 -13.10
N LYS A 74 -7.43 5.71 -14.20
CA LYS A 74 -7.00 6.09 -15.53
C LYS A 74 -8.20 6.44 -16.40
N ILE A 75 -8.25 7.68 -16.89
CA ILE A 75 -9.29 8.21 -17.74
C ILE A 75 -8.70 8.37 -19.15
N GLY A 76 -9.25 7.63 -20.09
CA GLY A 76 -8.89 7.71 -21.51
C GLY A 76 -9.84 8.62 -22.29
N PHE A 77 -9.32 9.25 -23.34
CA PHE A 77 -10.12 10.07 -24.28
C PHE A 77 -9.52 10.00 -25.69
N ASP A 78 -10.38 10.15 -26.68
CA ASP A 78 -9.98 10.16 -28.09
C ASP A 78 -9.46 11.55 -28.54
N ALA A 79 -9.11 11.65 -29.83
CA ALA A 79 -8.62 12.89 -30.44
C ALA A 79 -9.67 14.04 -30.46
N ALA A 80 -10.97 13.72 -30.37
CA ALA A 80 -12.05 14.68 -30.27
C ALA A 80 -12.36 15.08 -28.80
N GLY A 81 -11.68 14.46 -27.84
CA GLY A 81 -11.89 14.68 -26.41
C GLY A 81 -13.07 13.86 -25.84
N ALA A 82 -13.63 12.94 -26.59
CA ALA A 82 -14.68 12.04 -26.07
C ALA A 82 -14.04 11.00 -25.13
N LEU A 83 -14.67 10.79 -23.97
CA LEU A 83 -14.21 9.81 -22.98
C LEU A 83 -14.33 8.39 -23.53
N THR A 84 -13.27 7.60 -23.34
CA THR A 84 -13.21 6.18 -23.73
C THR A 84 -13.26 5.25 -22.52
N THR A 85 -13.16 5.79 -21.31
CA THR A 85 -13.30 5.06 -20.05
C THR A 85 -14.75 5.08 -19.59
N ASP A 86 -15.28 3.93 -19.17
CA ASP A 86 -16.56 3.84 -18.48
C ASP A 86 -16.39 4.39 -17.05
N LEU A 87 -16.91 5.61 -16.83
CA LEU A 87 -16.85 6.26 -15.52
C LEU A 87 -17.83 5.68 -14.50
N ALA A 88 -18.80 4.85 -14.93
CA ALA A 88 -19.77 4.20 -14.06
C ALA A 88 -19.26 2.84 -13.53
N ALA A 89 -18.16 2.33 -14.09
CA ALA A 89 -17.54 1.10 -13.61
C ALA A 89 -16.91 1.30 -12.23
N GLU A 90 -16.81 0.23 -11.44
CA GLU A 90 -16.03 0.25 -10.21
C GLU A 90 -14.54 0.39 -10.52
N HIS A 91 -13.85 1.18 -9.69
CA HIS A 91 -12.42 1.42 -9.79
C HIS A 91 -11.73 0.97 -8.49
N PRO A 92 -11.52 -0.36 -8.32
CA PRO A 92 -10.91 -0.89 -7.11
C PRO A 92 -9.46 -0.41 -6.94
N THR A 93 -9.01 -0.35 -5.69
CA THR A 93 -7.63 -0.02 -5.35
C THR A 93 -6.67 -1.13 -5.76
N LYS A 94 -5.37 -0.86 -5.73
CA LYS A 94 -4.37 -1.89 -6.05
C LYS A 94 -4.40 -3.07 -5.06
N LYS A 95 -4.70 -2.79 -3.79
CA LYS A 95 -4.81 -3.84 -2.77
C LYS A 95 -6.05 -4.71 -2.98
N GLU A 96 -7.18 -4.12 -3.37
CA GLU A 96 -8.41 -4.83 -3.70
C GLU A 96 -8.28 -5.68 -4.96
N LEU A 97 -7.51 -5.20 -5.95
CA LEU A 97 -7.25 -5.94 -7.19
C LEU A 97 -6.43 -7.21 -6.97
N LYS A 98 -5.54 -7.24 -5.97
CA LYS A 98 -4.63 -8.37 -5.70
C LYS A 98 -3.92 -8.84 -6.98
N GLU A 99 -4.09 -10.13 -7.32
CA GLU A 99 -3.53 -10.74 -8.54
C GLU A 99 -4.06 -10.09 -9.83
N GLY A 100 -5.26 -9.50 -9.78
CA GLY A 100 -5.87 -8.78 -10.89
C GLY A 100 -5.11 -7.50 -11.30
N TYR A 101 -4.25 -6.97 -10.42
CA TYR A 101 -3.36 -5.87 -10.77
C TYR A 101 -2.27 -6.31 -11.76
N GLY A 102 -1.82 -7.56 -11.67
CA GLY A 102 -0.97 -8.21 -12.67
C GLY A 102 0.49 -7.75 -12.68
N MET A 103 1.04 -7.34 -11.53
CA MET A 103 2.43 -6.88 -11.45
C MET A 103 3.46 -8.01 -11.42
N LYS A 104 3.08 -9.21 -10.98
CA LYS A 104 3.97 -10.35 -10.74
C LYS A 104 4.91 -10.67 -11.90
N ALA A 105 4.40 -10.63 -13.14
CA ALA A 105 5.18 -10.93 -14.34
C ALA A 105 6.25 -9.87 -14.65
N ALA A 106 6.02 -8.61 -14.24
CA ALA A 106 6.95 -7.50 -14.42
C ALA A 106 7.88 -7.29 -13.21
N SER A 107 7.57 -7.92 -12.08
CA SER A 107 8.32 -7.79 -10.84
C SER A 107 9.61 -8.61 -10.89
N SER A 108 10.75 -7.99 -10.60
CA SER A 108 12.06 -8.68 -10.53
C SER A 108 12.14 -9.75 -9.43
N ILE A 109 11.24 -9.69 -8.45
CA ILE A 109 11.14 -10.66 -7.34
C ILE A 109 9.91 -11.56 -7.43
N GLY A 110 9.17 -11.50 -8.56
CA GLY A 110 8.01 -12.35 -8.82
C GLY A 110 6.85 -12.19 -7.83
N LYS A 111 6.70 -11.00 -7.24
CA LYS A 111 5.63 -10.66 -6.30
C LYS A 111 4.64 -9.70 -6.90
N GLU A 112 3.37 -9.84 -6.53
CA GLU A 112 2.32 -8.88 -6.82
C GLU A 112 2.48 -7.58 -6.00
N TRP A 113 1.77 -6.54 -6.40
CA TRP A 113 1.83 -5.24 -5.75
C TRP A 113 1.43 -5.33 -4.27
N TYR A 114 0.32 -6.01 -3.97
CA TYR A 114 -0.17 -6.14 -2.59
C TYR A 114 0.81 -6.92 -1.69
N GLU A 115 1.51 -7.93 -2.23
CA GLU A 115 2.53 -8.68 -1.49
C GLU A 115 3.75 -7.81 -1.15
N GLN A 116 4.12 -6.90 -2.06
CA GLN A 116 5.22 -5.97 -1.82
C GLN A 116 4.82 -4.83 -0.87
N ALA A 117 3.56 -4.37 -0.93
CA ALA A 117 3.02 -3.42 0.02
C ALA A 117 2.98 -4.01 1.44
N GLU A 118 2.53 -5.25 1.59
CA GLU A 118 2.53 -5.99 2.85
C GLU A 118 3.95 -6.16 3.42
N ALA A 119 4.94 -6.45 2.57
CA ALA A 119 6.33 -6.53 3.00
C ALA A 119 6.84 -5.19 3.55
N LEU A 120 6.48 -4.06 2.92
CA LEU A 120 6.80 -2.73 3.41
C LEU A 120 6.08 -2.43 4.73
N GLU A 121 4.79 -2.75 4.84
CA GLU A 121 4.00 -2.59 6.05
C GLU A 121 4.63 -3.34 7.22
N ASN A 122 4.95 -4.61 7.03
CA ASN A 122 5.60 -5.44 8.05
C ASN A 122 6.97 -4.91 8.46
N TRP A 123 7.75 -4.37 7.50
CA TRP A 123 9.05 -3.75 7.78
C TRP A 123 8.93 -2.47 8.62
N CYS A 124 7.82 -1.74 8.51
CA CYS A 124 7.56 -0.52 9.28
C CYS A 124 7.27 -0.80 10.76
N ILE A 125 6.71 -1.97 11.11
CA ILE A 125 6.27 -2.26 12.49
C ILE A 125 7.45 -2.17 13.48
N GLY A 126 7.21 -1.50 14.61
CA GLY A 126 8.18 -1.28 15.68
C GLY A 126 9.20 -0.17 15.40
N LYS A 127 9.19 0.44 14.21
CA LYS A 127 10.02 1.61 13.86
C LYS A 127 9.28 2.91 14.17
N THR A 128 10.03 3.98 14.32
CA THR A 128 9.47 5.33 14.30
C THR A 128 9.19 5.78 12.85
N VAL A 129 8.28 6.73 12.68
CA VAL A 129 8.01 7.32 11.36
C VAL A 129 9.26 7.95 10.75
N ALA A 130 10.12 8.56 11.58
CA ALA A 130 11.38 9.15 11.14
C ALA A 130 12.35 8.11 10.56
N GLU A 131 12.45 6.92 11.16
CA GLU A 131 13.25 5.80 10.63
C GLU A 131 12.70 5.29 9.30
N VAL A 132 11.37 5.20 9.18
CA VAL A 132 10.73 4.77 7.92
C VAL A 132 10.94 5.80 6.81
N VAL A 133 10.72 7.08 7.07
CA VAL A 133 10.91 8.16 6.09
C VAL A 133 12.37 8.33 5.70
N GLY A 134 13.29 8.06 6.63
CA GLY A 134 14.74 8.09 6.43
C GLY A 134 15.35 6.83 5.85
N MET A 135 14.53 5.83 5.41
CA MET A 135 15.08 4.60 4.84
C MET A 135 16.01 4.88 3.65
N PRO A 136 17.10 4.12 3.51
CA PRO A 136 17.93 4.22 2.33
C PRO A 136 17.16 3.75 1.08
N THR A 137 17.27 4.54 0.00
CA THR A 137 16.67 4.23 -1.29
C THR A 137 17.68 4.47 -2.42
N TYR A 138 17.46 3.84 -3.56
CA TYR A 138 18.23 4.07 -4.76
C TYR A 138 17.32 4.34 -5.98
N ASP A 139 17.89 5.00 -6.98
CA ASP A 139 17.25 5.24 -8.28
C ASP A 139 17.65 4.13 -9.25
N LYS A 140 16.67 3.45 -9.85
CA LYS A 140 16.92 2.43 -10.90
C LYS A 140 17.40 3.02 -12.22
N GLY A 141 17.27 4.32 -12.43
CA GLY A 141 17.64 5.00 -13.68
C GLY A 141 16.64 4.78 -14.83
N ASP A 142 15.44 4.26 -14.55
CA ASP A 142 14.39 4.02 -15.56
C ASP A 142 13.39 5.19 -15.68
N GLY A 143 13.59 6.26 -14.90
CA GLY A 143 12.76 7.46 -14.87
C GLY A 143 11.42 7.28 -14.10
N HIS A 144 11.16 6.10 -13.55
CA HIS A 144 9.93 5.78 -12.83
C HIS A 144 10.16 5.28 -11.41
N HIS A 145 11.30 4.64 -11.15
CA HIS A 145 11.65 4.04 -9.87
C HIS A 145 12.84 4.79 -9.25
N THR A 146 12.57 5.99 -8.74
CA THR A 146 13.60 6.90 -8.19
C THR A 146 13.87 6.69 -6.71
N GLN A 147 12.97 6.02 -5.99
CA GLN A 147 13.08 5.75 -4.55
C GLN A 147 12.72 4.29 -4.26
N VAL A 148 13.57 3.36 -4.69
CA VAL A 148 13.43 1.93 -4.40
C VAL A 148 14.15 1.60 -3.10
N PRO A 149 13.57 0.80 -2.18
CA PRO A 149 14.25 0.46 -0.94
C PRO A 149 15.63 -0.18 -1.15
N ASP A 150 16.63 0.33 -0.43
CA ASP A 150 18.00 -0.25 -0.36
C ASP A 150 18.32 -0.79 1.04
N ASP A 151 17.31 -1.11 1.79
CA ASP A 151 17.41 -1.79 3.08
C ASP A 151 17.55 -3.30 2.87
N VAL A 152 18.48 -3.95 3.56
CA VAL A 152 18.84 -5.36 3.37
C VAL A 152 17.66 -6.30 3.70
N ASP A 153 16.84 -5.94 4.68
CA ASP A 153 15.72 -6.76 5.13
C ASP A 153 14.47 -6.55 4.27
N LEU A 154 14.37 -5.41 3.56
CA LEU A 154 13.20 -5.06 2.77
C LEU A 154 13.35 -5.36 1.27
N LYS A 155 14.55 -5.22 0.69
CA LYS A 155 14.75 -5.34 -0.77
C LYS A 155 14.41 -6.72 -1.37
N SER A 156 14.36 -7.78 -0.58
CA SER A 156 13.87 -9.10 -1.01
C SER A 156 12.33 -9.18 -1.04
N GLY A 157 11.65 -8.23 -0.40
CA GLY A 157 10.21 -8.17 -0.25
C GLY A 157 9.54 -7.05 -1.03
N CYS A 158 10.24 -5.94 -1.29
CA CYS A 158 9.70 -4.75 -1.94
C CYS A 158 10.76 -4.12 -2.87
N THR A 159 10.45 -4.04 -4.16
CA THR A 159 11.26 -3.42 -5.21
C THR A 159 10.51 -2.32 -5.96
N MET A 160 9.36 -1.90 -5.41
CA MET A 160 8.56 -0.78 -5.91
C MET A 160 9.23 0.56 -5.56
N ASP A 161 8.83 1.62 -6.25
CA ASP A 161 9.08 2.98 -5.79
C ASP A 161 8.24 3.25 -4.54
N VAL A 162 8.88 3.65 -3.45
CA VAL A 162 8.23 3.91 -2.16
C VAL A 162 8.04 5.39 -1.85
N GLY A 163 8.46 6.29 -2.72
CA GLY A 163 8.45 7.72 -2.46
C GLY A 163 7.07 8.28 -2.08
N SER A 164 6.01 7.80 -2.70
CA SER A 164 4.64 8.21 -2.34
C SER A 164 4.19 7.64 -0.99
N PHE A 165 4.63 6.43 -0.62
CA PHE A 165 4.33 5.83 0.68
C PHE A 165 5.02 6.57 1.83
N LEU A 166 6.29 6.97 1.63
CA LEU A 166 7.03 7.76 2.62
C LEU A 166 6.37 9.12 2.87
N LYS A 167 5.85 9.76 1.84
CA LYS A 167 5.07 10.99 1.97
C LYS A 167 3.71 10.76 2.65
N ALA A 168 3.02 9.68 2.31
CA ALA A 168 1.72 9.36 2.88
C ALA A 168 1.82 9.02 4.38
N ILE A 169 2.82 8.23 4.81
CA ILE A 169 3.02 7.93 6.24
C ILE A 169 3.42 9.17 7.03
N GLN A 170 4.24 10.07 6.46
CA GLN A 170 4.55 11.35 7.11
C GLN A 170 3.29 12.22 7.27
N ALA A 171 2.42 12.25 6.25
CA ALA A 171 1.15 12.96 6.33
C ALA A 171 0.22 12.33 7.39
N ALA A 172 0.17 10.99 7.47
CA ALA A 172 -0.59 10.28 8.49
C ALA A 172 -0.08 10.62 9.91
N ALA A 173 1.23 10.61 10.12
CA ALA A 173 1.84 10.97 11.40
C ALA A 173 1.55 12.42 11.83
N ASN A 174 1.57 13.36 10.89
CA ASN A 174 1.22 14.76 11.16
C ASN A 174 -0.25 14.95 11.57
N ASN A 175 -1.12 14.02 11.17
CA ASN A 175 -2.56 14.00 11.47
C ASN A 175 -2.90 13.10 12.67
N ALA A 176 -1.94 12.36 13.23
CA ALA A 176 -2.17 11.42 14.33
C ALA A 176 -2.60 12.14 15.62
N LYS A 177 -3.64 11.59 16.27
CA LYS A 177 -4.25 12.10 17.51
C LYS A 177 -4.59 10.95 18.45
#